data_ca0591949d313d830befd12549306ffc
#
_entry.id   ca0591949d313d830befd12549306ffc
#
_cell.length_a   1.000
_cell.length_b   1.000
_cell.length_c   1.000
_cell.angle_alpha   90.00
_cell.angle_beta   90.00
_cell.angle_gamma   90.00
#
_symmetry.space_group_name_H-M   'P 1'
#
loop_
_entity.id
_entity.type
_entity.pdbx_description
1 polymer ?
#
loop_
_entity_poly.entity_id
_entity_poly.type
_entity_poly.pdbx_seq_one_letter_code
_entity_poly.pdbx_strand_id
1 'polypeptide(L)'
;MKSELKITVLGTGTSVGIPALGKLGWGKCDPNNPKNKRQRCSILIQNINTTILIDAGPDIKSQLIEHNIKKIDAVLITHQHSDHISGLDELRPFYFYNREKIKLYTNSETSSFLLNRFDYLFNRNKNSQSYFEPPLELINIDYYQSLMINDISVHTIKQHHGVIDTLGFIINNTFAYCTDVVSFPKKSLECLYNLNTIIITGLRSTPHTAHAHFDLTFKWLADLKPRVAYLTHLSPESDHETVTKLCPSGVYPAYDGLVINI
;
A
#
# COMPACT_ATOMS: atom_id res chain seq x y z
N MET A 1 8.01 23.34 13.00
CA MET A 1 6.68 22.71 13.09
C MET A 1 6.77 21.42 12.27
N LYS A 2 6.37 20.26 12.82
CA LYS A 2 6.26 19.03 11.99
C LYS A 2 5.19 19.31 10.93
N SER A 3 5.50 19.11 9.67
CA SER A 3 4.51 19.25 8.59
C SER A 3 3.40 18.21 8.81
N GLU A 4 2.16 18.65 8.81
CA GLU A 4 0.98 17.79 8.88
C GLU A 4 1.01 16.79 7.71
N LEU A 5 0.82 15.51 8.00
CA LEU A 5 0.74 14.45 6.99
C LEU A 5 -0.71 14.16 6.66
N LYS A 6 -1.03 14.17 5.37
CA LYS A 6 -2.29 13.69 4.82
C LYS A 6 -2.08 12.31 4.21
N ILE A 7 -2.77 11.30 4.73
CA ILE A 7 -2.80 9.96 4.18
C ILE A 7 -4.13 9.79 3.45
N THR A 8 -4.09 9.48 2.16
CA THR A 8 -5.29 9.16 1.36
C THR A 8 -5.26 7.69 0.99
N VAL A 9 -6.26 6.94 1.42
CA VAL A 9 -6.41 5.52 1.08
C VAL A 9 -7.04 5.44 -0.30
N LEU A 10 -6.27 4.98 -1.29
CA LEU A 10 -6.71 4.90 -2.69
C LEU A 10 -7.49 3.62 -2.97
N GLY A 11 -7.14 2.53 -2.29
CA GLY A 11 -7.80 1.26 -2.43
C GLY A 11 -7.62 0.40 -1.19
N THR A 12 -8.60 -0.44 -0.90
CA THR A 12 -8.69 -1.25 0.33
C THR A 12 -9.02 -2.71 0.07
N GLY A 13 -9.22 -3.10 -1.18
CA GLY A 13 -9.58 -4.46 -1.58
C GLY A 13 -8.39 -5.38 -1.76
N THR A 14 -8.67 -6.66 -1.83
CA THR A 14 -7.73 -7.72 -2.20
C THR A 14 -7.37 -7.68 -3.69
N SER A 15 -6.55 -8.62 -4.14
CA SER A 15 -6.10 -8.76 -5.55
C SER A 15 -7.25 -8.81 -6.58
N VAL A 16 -8.44 -9.23 -6.18
CA VAL A 16 -9.61 -9.27 -7.08
C VAL A 16 -10.45 -8.00 -7.08
N GLY A 17 -10.26 -7.10 -6.10
CA GLY A 17 -11.13 -5.94 -5.89
C GLY A 17 -12.56 -6.31 -5.51
N ILE A 18 -13.42 -5.30 -5.26
CA ILE A 18 -14.86 -5.49 -5.02
C ILE A 18 -15.63 -4.42 -5.80
N PRO A 19 -16.59 -4.79 -6.69
CA PRO A 19 -16.93 -6.17 -7.05
C PRO A 19 -15.81 -6.86 -7.84
N ALA A 20 -15.65 -8.16 -7.61
CA ALA A 20 -14.74 -9.00 -8.36
C ALA A 20 -15.38 -9.45 -9.68
N LEU A 21 -14.55 -9.84 -10.65
CA LEU A 21 -15.05 -10.38 -11.91
C LEU A 21 -15.71 -11.76 -11.73
N GLY A 22 -16.59 -12.09 -12.66
CA GLY A 22 -17.25 -13.39 -12.73
C GLY A 22 -18.29 -13.60 -11.61
N LYS A 23 -18.42 -14.84 -11.16
CA LYS A 23 -19.45 -15.26 -10.20
C LYS A 23 -19.22 -14.73 -8.76
N LEU A 24 -18.00 -14.31 -8.44
CA LEU A 24 -17.68 -13.79 -7.12
C LEU A 24 -18.39 -12.44 -6.86
N GLY A 25 -18.38 -11.53 -7.86
CA GLY A 25 -19.08 -10.27 -7.81
C GLY A 25 -18.81 -9.48 -6.51
N TRP A 26 -19.88 -9.13 -5.82
CA TRP A 26 -19.84 -8.44 -4.52
C TRP A 26 -19.56 -9.37 -3.33
N GLY A 27 -19.61 -10.71 -3.54
CA GLY A 27 -19.48 -11.69 -2.45
C GLY A 27 -20.57 -11.52 -1.40
N LYS A 28 -20.16 -11.21 -0.16
CA LYS A 28 -21.07 -10.90 0.96
C LYS A 28 -21.28 -9.40 1.20
N CYS A 29 -20.65 -8.57 0.40
CA CYS A 29 -20.72 -7.11 0.55
C CYS A 29 -22.01 -6.55 -0.06
N ASP A 30 -22.69 -5.67 0.67
CA ASP A 30 -23.89 -4.94 0.17
C ASP A 30 -23.45 -4.01 -0.99
N PRO A 31 -23.99 -4.20 -2.21
CA PRO A 31 -23.67 -3.36 -3.38
C PRO A 31 -24.17 -1.91 -3.25
N ASN A 32 -25.12 -1.64 -2.36
CA ASN A 32 -25.65 -0.30 -2.13
C ASN A 32 -24.80 0.53 -1.17
N ASN A 33 -23.90 -0.10 -0.41
CA ASN A 33 -22.96 0.62 0.44
C ASN A 33 -21.69 0.99 -0.35
N PRO A 34 -21.44 2.29 -0.66
CA PRO A 34 -20.31 2.70 -1.47
C PRO A 34 -18.95 2.33 -0.84
N LYS A 35 -18.89 2.15 0.49
CA LYS A 35 -17.65 1.71 1.18
C LYS A 35 -17.31 0.24 0.92
N ASN A 36 -18.18 -0.51 0.29
CA ASN A 36 -17.92 -1.88 -0.15
C ASN A 36 -17.33 -1.96 -1.57
N LYS A 37 -17.36 -0.87 -2.34
CA LYS A 37 -16.63 -0.79 -3.61
C LYS A 37 -15.16 -0.56 -3.28
N ARG A 38 -14.31 -1.56 -3.59
CA ARG A 38 -12.90 -1.55 -3.19
C ARG A 38 -11.99 -1.87 -4.37
N GLN A 39 -11.15 -0.91 -4.71
CA GLN A 39 -10.03 -1.08 -5.62
C GLN A 39 -8.86 -1.77 -4.90
N ARG A 40 -7.84 -2.24 -5.64
CA ARG A 40 -6.64 -2.88 -5.05
C ARG A 40 -5.89 -1.92 -4.15
N CYS A 41 -5.27 -2.49 -3.11
CA CYS A 41 -4.61 -1.73 -2.07
C CYS A 41 -3.56 -0.75 -2.61
N SER A 42 -3.70 0.51 -2.23
CA SER A 42 -2.71 1.57 -2.44
C SER A 42 -3.02 2.74 -1.52
N ILE A 43 -2.02 3.51 -1.14
CA ILE A 43 -2.18 4.76 -0.38
C ILE A 43 -1.28 5.87 -0.93
N LEU A 44 -1.70 7.11 -0.71
CA LEU A 44 -0.88 8.31 -0.87
C LEU A 44 -0.52 8.89 0.49
N ILE A 45 0.72 9.32 0.62
CA ILE A 45 1.24 10.07 1.76
C ILE A 45 1.68 11.42 1.25
N GLN A 46 1.10 12.48 1.77
CA GLN A 46 1.33 13.85 1.28
C GLN A 46 1.58 14.81 2.42
N ASN A 47 2.46 15.75 2.16
CA ASN A 47 2.53 17.03 2.87
C ASN A 47 2.61 18.16 1.83
N ILE A 48 2.93 19.38 2.25
CA ILE A 48 2.99 20.54 1.33
C ILE A 48 4.05 20.39 0.23
N ASN A 49 5.10 19.61 0.46
CA ASN A 49 6.26 19.51 -0.43
C ASN A 49 6.39 18.16 -1.13
N THR A 50 5.81 17.11 -0.56
CA THR A 50 6.13 15.73 -0.92
C THR A 50 4.87 14.90 -1.11
N THR A 51 4.84 14.12 -2.20
CA THR A 51 3.82 13.10 -2.49
C THR A 51 4.49 11.75 -2.69
N ILE A 52 4.22 10.81 -1.81
CA ILE A 52 4.70 9.42 -1.86
C ILE A 52 3.51 8.51 -2.17
N LEU A 53 3.64 7.67 -3.18
CA LEU A 53 2.70 6.59 -3.49
C LEU A 53 3.23 5.29 -2.88
N ILE A 54 2.37 4.52 -2.20
CA ILE A 54 2.68 3.13 -1.80
C ILE A 54 1.80 2.18 -2.60
N ASP A 55 2.45 1.32 -3.39
CA ASP A 55 1.91 0.38 -4.35
C ASP A 55 1.18 1.02 -5.54
N ALA A 56 1.35 0.41 -6.70
CA ALA A 56 0.78 0.84 -7.97
C ALA A 56 0.12 -0.34 -8.70
N GLY A 57 -1.01 -0.79 -8.16
CA GLY A 57 -1.82 -1.87 -8.70
C GLY A 57 -2.56 -1.49 -9.99
N PRO A 58 -3.36 -2.41 -10.55
CA PRO A 58 -4.04 -2.21 -11.85
C PRO A 58 -5.06 -1.06 -11.84
N ASP A 59 -5.51 -0.60 -10.69
CA ASP A 59 -6.48 0.50 -10.56
C ASP A 59 -5.82 1.88 -10.45
N ILE A 60 -4.48 1.95 -10.40
CA ILE A 60 -3.75 3.17 -10.03
C ILE A 60 -4.14 4.38 -10.90
N LYS A 61 -4.41 4.19 -12.18
CA LYS A 61 -4.84 5.27 -13.06
C LYS A 61 -6.13 5.93 -12.57
N SER A 62 -7.17 5.15 -12.31
CA SER A 62 -8.44 5.67 -11.79
C SER A 62 -8.27 6.32 -10.42
N GLN A 63 -7.50 5.69 -9.55
CA GLN A 63 -7.18 6.19 -8.20
C GLN A 63 -6.50 7.57 -8.24
N LEU A 64 -5.49 7.75 -9.08
CA LEU A 64 -4.77 9.03 -9.19
C LEU A 64 -5.61 10.13 -9.86
N ILE A 65 -6.46 9.78 -10.85
CA ILE A 65 -7.38 10.72 -11.50
C ILE A 65 -8.45 11.20 -10.51
N GLU A 66 -9.08 10.29 -9.76
CA GLU A 66 -10.11 10.59 -8.77
C GLU A 66 -9.62 11.59 -7.72
N HIS A 67 -8.38 11.43 -7.28
CA HIS A 67 -7.75 12.32 -6.30
C HIS A 67 -6.98 13.50 -6.89
N ASN A 68 -7.08 13.72 -8.22
CA ASN A 68 -6.47 14.84 -8.94
C ASN A 68 -4.95 14.98 -8.68
N ILE A 69 -4.23 13.86 -8.64
CA ILE A 69 -2.80 13.84 -8.35
C ILE A 69 -2.01 14.34 -9.56
N LYS A 70 -1.19 15.36 -9.36
CA LYS A 70 -0.40 16.03 -10.42
C LYS A 70 1.09 15.72 -10.36
N LYS A 71 1.57 15.23 -9.22
CA LYS A 71 3.00 14.93 -8.99
C LYS A 71 3.14 13.74 -8.05
N ILE A 72 4.14 12.90 -8.32
CA ILE A 72 4.60 11.84 -7.43
C ILE A 72 6.11 11.99 -7.31
N ASP A 73 6.61 12.18 -6.09
CA ASP A 73 8.05 12.35 -5.82
C ASP A 73 8.74 11.00 -5.64
N ALA A 74 8.02 10.03 -5.09
CA ALA A 74 8.53 8.67 -4.90
C ALA A 74 7.40 7.64 -4.91
N VAL A 75 7.78 6.41 -5.28
CA VAL A 75 6.93 5.21 -5.16
C VAL A 75 7.63 4.23 -4.23
N LEU A 76 6.90 3.70 -3.27
CA LEU A 76 7.33 2.60 -2.41
C LEU A 76 6.55 1.36 -2.82
N ILE A 77 7.23 0.25 -3.11
CA ILE A 77 6.57 -1.02 -3.45
C ILE A 77 6.78 -2.00 -2.29
N THR A 78 5.67 -2.55 -1.80
CA THR A 78 5.68 -3.52 -0.69
C THR A 78 6.24 -4.87 -1.14
N HIS A 79 5.81 -5.37 -2.29
CA HIS A 79 6.23 -6.66 -2.87
C HIS A 79 5.79 -6.81 -4.34
N GLN A 80 6.15 -7.93 -4.97
CA GLN A 80 6.01 -8.17 -6.41
C GLN A 80 4.65 -8.69 -6.87
N HIS A 81 3.64 -8.86 -6.03
CA HIS A 81 2.33 -9.34 -6.49
C HIS A 81 1.66 -8.34 -7.44
N SER A 82 0.88 -8.87 -8.38
CA SER A 82 0.34 -8.08 -9.49
C SER A 82 -0.59 -6.96 -9.05
N ASP A 83 -1.33 -7.15 -7.99
CA ASP A 83 -2.23 -6.15 -7.41
C ASP A 83 -1.50 -4.95 -6.78
N HIS A 84 -0.18 -5.04 -6.60
CA HIS A 84 0.67 -3.96 -6.09
C HIS A 84 1.56 -3.31 -7.15
N ILE A 85 1.76 -3.95 -8.33
CA ILE A 85 2.73 -3.48 -9.34
C ILE A 85 2.20 -3.36 -10.77
N SER A 86 1.04 -3.95 -11.11
CA SER A 86 0.60 -4.03 -12.52
C SER A 86 0.25 -2.69 -13.15
N GLY A 87 0.14 -1.63 -12.37
CA GLY A 87 -0.17 -0.28 -12.85
C GLY A 87 1.05 0.64 -12.98
N LEU A 88 2.28 0.13 -12.85
CA LEU A 88 3.50 0.95 -12.94
C LEU A 88 3.63 1.72 -14.25
N ASP A 89 3.12 1.19 -15.36
CA ASP A 89 3.08 1.89 -16.66
C ASP A 89 2.28 3.20 -16.61
N GLU A 90 1.27 3.28 -15.77
CA GLU A 90 0.41 4.47 -15.64
C GLU A 90 1.14 5.66 -14.96
N LEU A 91 2.36 5.45 -14.45
CA LEU A 91 3.19 6.52 -13.89
C LEU A 91 4.00 7.29 -14.96
N ARG A 92 4.11 6.76 -16.19
CA ARG A 92 4.89 7.37 -17.29
C ARG A 92 4.49 8.81 -17.62
N PRO A 93 3.21 9.21 -17.59
CA PRO A 93 2.82 10.60 -17.86
C PRO A 93 3.47 11.63 -16.92
N PHE A 94 3.71 11.28 -15.66
CA PHE A 94 4.40 12.18 -14.72
C PHE A 94 5.83 12.50 -15.17
N TYR A 95 6.56 11.50 -15.68
CA TYR A 95 7.88 11.72 -16.27
C TYR A 95 7.82 12.58 -17.55
N PHE A 96 6.86 12.30 -18.45
CA PHE A 96 6.75 13.04 -19.70
C PHE A 96 6.50 14.52 -19.48
N TYR A 97 5.77 14.85 -18.43
CA TYR A 97 5.45 16.23 -18.08
C TYR A 97 6.61 16.91 -17.31
N ASN A 98 7.13 16.26 -16.28
CA ASN A 98 8.11 16.85 -15.37
C ASN A 98 9.56 16.70 -15.85
N ARG A 99 9.84 15.73 -16.73
CA ARG A 99 11.19 15.35 -17.19
C ARG A 99 12.13 14.87 -16.08
N GLU A 100 11.59 14.50 -14.93
CA GLU A 100 12.29 13.93 -13.79
C GLU A 100 11.84 12.49 -13.57
N LYS A 101 12.81 11.58 -13.38
CA LYS A 101 12.50 10.17 -13.08
C LYS A 101 11.90 10.07 -11.70
N ILE A 102 10.86 9.24 -11.58
CA ILE A 102 10.26 8.92 -10.29
C ILE A 102 11.12 7.85 -9.62
N LYS A 103 11.58 8.10 -8.40
CA LYS A 103 12.32 7.12 -7.61
C LYS A 103 11.38 6.06 -7.08
N LEU A 104 11.68 4.79 -7.42
CA LEU A 104 10.94 3.63 -6.95
C LEU A 104 11.82 2.84 -5.98
N TYR A 105 11.35 2.71 -4.75
CA TYR A 105 12.04 2.03 -3.65
C TYR A 105 11.38 0.69 -3.36
N THR A 106 12.17 -0.36 -3.29
CA THR A 106 11.71 -1.70 -2.88
C THR A 106 12.91 -2.58 -2.50
N ASN A 107 12.66 -3.79 -1.99
CA ASN A 107 13.74 -4.72 -1.67
C ASN A 107 14.36 -5.38 -2.91
N SER A 108 15.51 -6.03 -2.75
CA SER A 108 16.27 -6.64 -3.84
C SER A 108 15.50 -7.75 -4.58
N GLU A 109 14.66 -8.52 -3.87
CA GLU A 109 13.86 -9.59 -4.47
C GLU A 109 12.80 -9.00 -5.40
N THR A 110 12.02 -8.03 -4.93
CA THR A 110 11.04 -7.32 -5.75
C THR A 110 11.70 -6.54 -6.89
N SER A 111 12.86 -5.89 -6.63
CA SER A 111 13.64 -5.22 -7.69
C SER A 111 14.00 -6.16 -8.83
N SER A 112 14.51 -7.34 -8.51
CA SER A 112 14.86 -8.36 -9.52
C SER A 112 13.64 -8.78 -10.33
N PHE A 113 12.49 -8.95 -9.69
CA PHE A 113 11.23 -9.27 -10.38
C PHE A 113 10.78 -8.12 -11.30
N LEU A 114 10.86 -6.87 -10.83
CA LEU A 114 10.49 -5.68 -11.61
C LEU A 114 11.37 -5.52 -12.84
N LEU A 115 12.69 -5.68 -12.71
CA LEU A 115 13.62 -5.62 -13.84
C LEU A 115 13.33 -6.70 -14.87
N ASN A 116 12.98 -7.92 -14.45
CA ASN A 116 12.63 -8.98 -15.39
C ASN A 116 11.30 -8.71 -16.14
N ARG A 117 10.33 -8.07 -15.49
CA ARG A 117 8.98 -7.90 -16.05
C ARG A 117 8.77 -6.55 -16.74
N PHE A 118 9.38 -5.50 -16.20
CA PHE A 118 9.18 -4.10 -16.58
C PHE A 118 10.50 -3.39 -16.90
N ASP A 119 11.51 -4.10 -17.41
CA ASP A 119 12.85 -3.55 -17.69
C ASP A 119 12.80 -2.20 -18.42
N TYR A 120 11.90 -2.05 -19.37
CA TYR A 120 11.72 -0.83 -20.17
C TYR A 120 11.30 0.40 -19.35
N LEU A 121 10.79 0.23 -18.14
CA LEU A 121 10.48 1.36 -17.24
C LEU A 121 11.72 1.89 -16.52
N PHE A 122 12.78 1.09 -16.41
CA PHE A 122 13.98 1.39 -15.64
C PHE A 122 15.22 1.57 -16.50
N ASN A 123 15.38 0.76 -17.56
CA ASN A 123 16.56 0.70 -18.37
C ASN A 123 16.28 1.14 -19.81
N ARG A 124 17.24 1.90 -20.37
CA ARG A 124 17.25 2.20 -21.79
C ARG A 124 17.81 1.01 -22.56
N ASN A 125 16.99 0.36 -23.36
CA ASN A 125 17.49 -0.66 -24.28
C ASN A 125 18.33 -0.03 -25.39
N LYS A 126 19.64 -0.26 -25.38
CA LYS A 126 20.59 0.32 -26.36
C LYS A 126 20.31 -0.09 -27.81
N ASN A 127 19.61 -1.23 -27.99
CA ASN A 127 19.26 -1.78 -29.31
C ASN A 127 17.83 -1.42 -29.76
N SER A 128 17.04 -0.78 -28.89
CA SER A 128 15.71 -0.34 -29.27
C SER A 128 15.76 1.06 -29.85
N GLN A 129 15.05 1.30 -30.94
CA GLN A 129 14.73 2.64 -31.45
C GLN A 129 13.68 3.32 -30.53
N SER A 130 13.73 3.02 -29.22
CA SER A 130 12.81 3.59 -28.27
C SER A 130 13.07 5.09 -28.13
N TYR A 131 12.12 5.90 -28.54
CA TYR A 131 12.15 7.35 -28.39
C TYR A 131 11.93 7.80 -26.92
N PHE A 132 11.70 6.85 -26.02
CA PHE A 132 11.35 7.16 -24.65
C PHE A 132 12.49 6.83 -23.68
N GLU A 133 12.86 7.80 -22.85
CA GLU A 133 13.68 7.56 -21.68
C GLU A 133 12.87 6.81 -20.60
N PRO A 134 13.49 5.88 -19.87
CA PRO A 134 12.85 5.18 -18.77
C PRO A 134 12.34 6.15 -17.69
N PRO A 135 11.06 6.07 -17.31
CA PRO A 135 10.45 7.05 -16.39
C PRO A 135 10.79 6.82 -14.93
N LEU A 136 11.27 5.64 -14.57
CA LEU A 136 11.51 5.24 -13.18
C LEU A 136 13.00 5.05 -12.91
N GLU A 137 13.40 5.35 -11.68
CA GLU A 137 14.73 5.05 -11.12
C GLU A 137 14.55 4.05 -9.99
N LEU A 138 15.07 2.83 -10.15
CA LEU A 138 14.95 1.76 -9.16
C LEU A 138 16.01 1.89 -8.07
N ILE A 139 15.57 1.92 -6.82
CA ILE A 139 16.44 2.04 -5.64
C ILE A 139 16.16 0.89 -4.69
N ASN A 140 17.18 0.08 -4.43
CA ASN A 140 17.09 -1.01 -3.46
C ASN A 140 17.14 -0.46 -2.04
N ILE A 141 16.25 -0.97 -1.20
CA ILE A 141 16.21 -0.70 0.25
C ILE A 141 16.15 -2.02 1.01
N ASP A 142 16.79 -2.05 2.17
CA ASP A 142 16.79 -3.23 3.04
C ASP A 142 15.66 -3.18 4.07
N TYR A 143 15.38 -4.32 4.71
CA TYR A 143 14.54 -4.35 5.89
C TYR A 143 15.22 -3.62 7.05
N TYR A 144 14.44 -2.88 7.83
CA TYR A 144 14.90 -2.09 8.99
C TYR A 144 15.87 -0.97 8.61
N GLN A 145 15.73 -0.44 7.42
CA GLN A 145 16.44 0.73 6.94
C GLN A 145 15.60 1.99 7.14
N SER A 146 16.26 3.09 7.51
CA SER A 146 15.66 4.42 7.53
C SER A 146 16.21 5.24 6.38
N LEU A 147 15.32 5.97 5.69
CA LEU A 147 15.68 6.90 4.62
C LEU A 147 14.80 8.14 4.70
N MET A 148 15.26 9.20 4.03
CA MET A 148 14.48 10.42 3.84
C MET A 148 14.04 10.52 2.39
N ILE A 149 12.75 10.78 2.18
CA ILE A 149 12.19 11.17 0.88
C ILE A 149 11.75 12.63 1.03
N ASN A 150 12.55 13.54 0.51
CA ASN A 150 12.47 14.96 0.78
C ASN A 150 12.45 15.23 2.30
N ASP A 151 11.32 15.67 2.84
CA ASP A 151 11.13 15.99 4.26
C ASP A 151 10.34 14.92 5.05
N ILE A 152 10.04 13.77 4.43
CA ILE A 152 9.34 12.65 5.06
C ILE A 152 10.33 11.53 5.39
N SER A 153 10.40 11.12 6.66
CA SER A 153 11.18 9.94 7.05
C SER A 153 10.39 8.66 6.82
N VAL A 154 11.06 7.66 6.25
CA VAL A 154 10.51 6.33 6.00
C VAL A 154 11.41 5.31 6.67
N HIS A 155 10.84 4.44 7.49
CA HIS A 155 11.52 3.29 8.07
C HIS A 155 10.84 2.00 7.59
N THR A 156 11.63 1.06 7.08
CA THR A 156 11.13 -0.21 6.55
C THR A 156 11.10 -1.27 7.62
N ILE A 157 10.10 -2.12 7.60
CA ILE A 157 10.03 -3.32 8.43
C ILE A 157 9.78 -4.56 7.58
N LYS A 158 10.18 -5.73 8.10
CA LYS A 158 9.92 -7.02 7.46
C LYS A 158 8.57 -7.57 7.89
N GLN A 159 7.83 -8.12 6.94
CA GLN A 159 6.56 -8.81 7.13
C GLN A 159 6.61 -10.16 6.41
N HIS A 160 5.96 -11.19 6.95
CA HIS A 160 5.80 -12.47 6.29
C HIS A 160 4.43 -12.55 5.59
N HIS A 161 4.43 -12.97 4.34
CA HIS A 161 3.25 -13.10 3.50
C HIS A 161 3.26 -14.46 2.78
N GLY A 162 2.84 -15.49 3.48
CA GLY A 162 2.90 -16.86 2.99
C GLY A 162 4.33 -17.32 2.74
N VAL A 163 4.68 -17.49 1.47
CA VAL A 163 6.01 -17.97 1.03
C VAL A 163 7.00 -16.85 0.70
N ILE A 164 6.56 -15.59 0.75
CA ILE A 164 7.41 -14.42 0.49
C ILE A 164 7.42 -13.47 1.68
N ASP A 165 8.41 -12.60 1.69
CA ASP A 165 8.48 -11.49 2.64
C ASP A 165 8.07 -10.18 1.94
N THR A 166 7.38 -9.30 2.68
CA THR A 166 6.95 -7.99 2.20
C THR A 166 7.56 -6.86 3.03
N LEU A 167 7.59 -5.65 2.48
CA LEU A 167 7.95 -4.44 3.19
C LEU A 167 6.70 -3.83 3.85
N GLY A 168 6.79 -3.55 5.15
CA GLY A 168 5.93 -2.56 5.79
C GLY A 168 6.68 -1.24 5.91
N PHE A 169 5.95 -0.14 5.98
CA PHE A 169 6.53 1.21 6.04
C PHE A 169 6.03 1.97 7.26
N ILE A 170 6.96 2.55 8.02
CA ILE A 170 6.68 3.47 9.12
C ILE A 170 7.09 4.87 8.69
N ILE A 171 6.17 5.81 8.76
CA ILE A 171 6.32 7.18 8.28
C ILE A 171 6.39 8.14 9.46
N ASN A 172 7.44 8.95 9.51
CA ASN A 172 7.69 9.96 10.55
C ASN A 172 7.57 9.42 11.99
N ASN A 173 7.80 8.11 12.19
CA ASN A 173 7.61 7.38 13.46
C ASN A 173 6.20 7.59 14.08
N THR A 174 5.18 7.82 13.25
CA THR A 174 3.83 8.15 13.70
C THR A 174 2.77 7.29 13.05
N PHE A 175 2.96 6.95 11.78
CA PHE A 175 2.04 6.20 10.94
C PHE A 175 2.72 4.93 10.42
N ALA A 176 2.00 3.80 10.37
CA ALA A 176 2.48 2.61 9.68
C ALA A 176 1.48 2.09 8.63
N TYR A 177 2.01 1.55 7.53
CA TYR A 177 1.27 0.82 6.51
C TYR A 177 1.82 -0.61 6.41
N CYS A 178 0.95 -1.59 6.74
CA CYS A 178 1.28 -3.00 6.87
C CYS A 178 0.25 -3.86 6.10
N THR A 179 0.23 -3.75 4.76
CA THR A 179 -0.58 -4.63 3.92
C THR A 179 0.13 -5.97 3.69
N ASP A 180 -0.63 -6.99 3.34
CA ASP A 180 -0.11 -8.30 2.92
C ASP A 180 0.85 -8.92 3.94
N VAL A 181 0.29 -9.16 5.12
CA VAL A 181 1.00 -9.76 6.25
C VAL A 181 0.18 -10.86 6.90
N VAL A 182 0.82 -11.98 7.25
CA VAL A 182 0.25 -13.07 8.05
C VAL A 182 1.01 -13.25 9.37
N SER A 183 2.26 -12.80 9.45
CA SER A 183 3.02 -12.76 10.70
C SER A 183 4.15 -11.73 10.63
N PHE A 184 4.59 -11.28 11.80
CA PHE A 184 5.71 -10.35 11.93
C PHE A 184 6.88 -11.00 12.65
N PRO A 185 8.14 -10.76 12.21
CA PRO A 185 9.30 -10.95 13.07
C PRO A 185 9.18 -10.08 14.34
N LYS A 186 9.75 -10.54 15.45
CA LYS A 186 9.74 -9.80 16.72
C LYS A 186 10.25 -8.38 16.58
N LYS A 187 11.35 -8.18 15.85
CA LYS A 187 11.95 -6.87 15.58
C LYS A 187 10.97 -5.92 14.86
N SER A 188 10.14 -6.43 13.95
CA SER A 188 9.12 -5.62 13.26
C SER A 188 8.00 -5.18 14.20
N LEU A 189 7.53 -6.08 15.09
CA LEU A 189 6.55 -5.71 16.11
C LEU A 189 7.10 -4.63 17.06
N GLU A 190 8.38 -4.74 17.46
CA GLU A 190 9.03 -3.73 18.30
C GLU A 190 9.02 -2.33 17.69
N CYS A 191 9.10 -2.22 16.35
CA CYS A 191 9.01 -0.93 15.64
C CYS A 191 7.59 -0.35 15.57
N LEU A 192 6.54 -1.18 15.75
CA LEU A 192 5.14 -0.79 15.58
C LEU A 192 4.44 -0.35 16.87
N TYR A 193 5.12 -0.41 18.04
CA TYR A 193 4.49 -0.04 19.31
C TYR A 193 4.16 1.45 19.40
N ASN A 194 2.97 1.74 19.97
CA ASN A 194 2.53 3.10 20.35
C ASN A 194 2.53 4.12 19.20
N LEU A 195 2.32 3.68 17.96
CA LEU A 195 2.13 4.59 16.84
C LEU A 195 0.81 5.36 16.97
N ASN A 196 0.74 6.54 16.35
CA ASN A 196 -0.52 7.28 16.29
C ASN A 196 -1.54 6.50 15.47
N THR A 197 -1.17 6.10 14.26
CA THR A 197 -2.09 5.43 13.33
C THR A 197 -1.41 4.27 12.63
N ILE A 198 -2.14 3.18 12.44
CA ILE A 198 -1.71 2.04 11.63
C ILE A 198 -2.81 1.65 10.62
N ILE A 199 -2.41 1.43 9.38
CA ILE A 199 -3.23 0.71 8.38
C ILE A 199 -2.63 -0.69 8.23
N ILE A 200 -3.43 -1.74 8.47
CA ILE A 200 -2.94 -3.11 8.56
C ILE A 200 -3.90 -4.10 7.90
N THR A 201 -3.39 -5.20 7.36
CA THR A 201 -4.21 -6.26 6.79
C THR A 201 -5.28 -6.77 7.76
N GLY A 202 -6.50 -6.84 7.28
CA GLY A 202 -7.60 -7.54 7.93
C GLY A 202 -8.46 -8.21 6.86
N LEU A 203 -8.03 -9.42 6.41
CA LEU A 203 -8.59 -10.02 5.21
C LEU A 203 -10.08 -10.37 5.36
N ARG A 204 -10.43 -11.14 6.40
CA ARG A 204 -11.76 -11.74 6.68
C ARG A 204 -11.80 -12.39 8.06
N SER A 205 -12.94 -12.95 8.44
CA SER A 205 -13.09 -13.62 9.74
C SER A 205 -12.36 -14.98 9.82
N THR A 206 -12.20 -15.69 8.69
CA THR A 206 -11.59 -17.02 8.69
C THR A 206 -10.09 -16.96 8.38
N PRO A 207 -9.25 -17.83 8.99
CA PRO A 207 -7.83 -17.88 8.74
C PRO A 207 -7.45 -18.04 7.26
N HIS A 208 -6.28 -17.50 6.91
CA HIS A 208 -5.68 -17.61 5.60
C HIS A 208 -4.17 -17.86 5.73
N THR A 209 -3.57 -18.55 4.76
CA THR A 209 -2.15 -18.95 4.82
C THR A 209 -1.17 -17.78 4.61
N ALA A 210 -1.59 -16.72 3.94
CA ALA A 210 -0.74 -15.60 3.57
C ALA A 210 -1.19 -14.23 4.15
N HIS A 211 -2.39 -14.13 4.68
CA HIS A 211 -2.95 -12.87 5.19
C HIS A 211 -3.54 -13.04 6.58
N ALA A 212 -3.38 -12.05 7.43
CA ALA A 212 -4.02 -12.03 8.73
C ALA A 212 -5.54 -11.93 8.61
N HIS A 213 -6.23 -12.77 9.36
CA HIS A 213 -7.67 -12.68 9.60
C HIS A 213 -7.95 -11.73 10.78
N PHE A 214 -9.21 -11.34 10.97
CA PHE A 214 -9.57 -10.29 11.93
C PHE A 214 -9.05 -10.56 13.34
N ASP A 215 -9.28 -11.77 13.91
CA ASP A 215 -8.87 -12.08 15.29
C ASP A 215 -7.35 -11.97 15.49
N LEU A 216 -6.56 -12.39 14.49
CA LEU A 216 -5.12 -12.28 14.54
C LEU A 216 -4.68 -10.80 14.51
N THR A 217 -5.30 -10.00 13.63
CA THR A 217 -5.02 -8.57 13.54
C THR A 217 -5.44 -7.84 14.81
N PHE A 218 -6.61 -8.16 15.37
CA PHE A 218 -7.08 -7.56 16.63
C PHE A 218 -6.15 -7.88 17.80
N LYS A 219 -5.62 -9.11 17.86
CA LYS A 219 -4.62 -9.50 18.85
C LYS A 219 -3.36 -8.63 18.75
N TRP A 220 -2.81 -8.44 17.53
CA TRP A 220 -1.67 -7.55 17.34
C TRP A 220 -1.98 -6.12 17.76
N LEU A 221 -3.13 -5.59 17.36
CA LEU A 221 -3.53 -4.22 17.71
C LEU A 221 -3.70 -4.01 19.22
N ALA A 222 -4.20 -5.02 19.94
CA ALA A 222 -4.30 -4.98 21.40
C ALA A 222 -2.90 -4.90 22.07
N ASP A 223 -1.92 -5.59 21.51
CA ASP A 223 -0.54 -5.57 22.00
C ASP A 223 0.21 -4.29 21.59
N LEU A 224 0.09 -3.86 20.32
CA LEU A 224 0.79 -2.71 19.74
C LEU A 224 0.27 -1.36 20.23
N LYS A 225 -1.00 -1.28 20.62
CA LYS A 225 -1.69 -0.10 21.18
C LYS A 225 -1.57 1.17 20.31
N PRO A 226 -1.85 1.14 19.02
CA PRO A 226 -1.95 2.36 18.25
C PRO A 226 -3.13 3.20 18.77
N ARG A 227 -3.07 4.54 18.57
CA ARG A 227 -4.20 5.39 18.94
C ARG A 227 -5.42 5.10 18.06
N VAL A 228 -5.20 4.88 16.75
CA VAL A 228 -6.23 4.50 15.77
C VAL A 228 -5.67 3.45 14.81
N ALA A 229 -6.49 2.48 14.44
CA ALA A 229 -6.14 1.47 13.45
C ALA A 229 -7.19 1.34 12.35
N TYR A 230 -6.74 1.08 11.13
CA TYR A 230 -7.62 0.82 9.98
C TYR A 230 -7.27 -0.53 9.35
N LEU A 231 -8.30 -1.33 9.08
CA LEU A 231 -8.16 -2.60 8.38
C LEU A 231 -8.16 -2.36 6.87
N THR A 232 -7.20 -2.92 6.17
CA THR A 232 -7.11 -2.90 4.70
C THR A 232 -7.01 -4.31 4.13
N HIS A 233 -6.92 -4.45 2.82
CA HIS A 233 -6.88 -5.73 2.09
C HIS A 233 -8.11 -6.60 2.41
N LEU A 234 -9.27 -5.95 2.43
CA LEU A 234 -10.56 -6.56 2.78
C LEU A 234 -11.10 -7.38 1.61
N SER A 235 -11.49 -8.63 1.90
CA SER A 235 -12.01 -9.57 0.89
C SER A 235 -13.47 -9.33 0.53
N PRO A 236 -14.02 -9.94 -0.53
CA PRO A 236 -15.45 -9.92 -0.85
C PRO A 236 -16.35 -10.56 0.23
N GLU A 237 -15.78 -11.20 1.26
CA GLU A 237 -16.51 -11.69 2.43
C GLU A 237 -16.68 -10.64 3.53
N SER A 238 -16.04 -9.47 3.39
CA SER A 238 -15.85 -8.47 4.45
C SER A 238 -16.70 -7.23 4.21
N ASP A 239 -18.03 -7.37 4.38
CA ASP A 239 -18.97 -6.25 4.30
C ASP A 239 -18.61 -5.15 5.32
N HIS A 240 -18.63 -3.89 4.90
CA HIS A 240 -18.13 -2.76 5.69
C HIS A 240 -18.85 -2.59 7.03
N GLU A 241 -20.20 -2.65 7.03
CA GLU A 241 -21.00 -2.49 8.24
C GLU A 241 -20.82 -3.69 9.19
N THR A 242 -20.73 -4.88 8.62
CA THR A 242 -20.48 -6.11 9.39
C THR A 242 -19.12 -6.05 10.06
N VAL A 243 -18.06 -5.68 9.32
CA VAL A 243 -16.71 -5.52 9.87
C VAL A 243 -16.66 -4.42 10.92
N THR A 244 -17.33 -3.29 10.69
CA THR A 244 -17.42 -2.18 11.67
C THR A 244 -17.97 -2.67 13.02
N LYS A 245 -18.98 -3.53 13.03
CA LYS A 245 -19.56 -4.09 14.26
C LYS A 245 -18.64 -5.10 14.96
N LEU A 246 -17.72 -5.73 14.22
CA LEU A 246 -16.75 -6.69 14.77
C LEU A 246 -15.51 -6.00 15.35
N CYS A 247 -15.19 -4.80 14.88
CA CYS A 247 -13.99 -4.08 15.27
C CYS A 247 -14.02 -3.65 16.75
N PRO A 248 -12.92 -3.84 17.49
CA PRO A 248 -12.78 -3.27 18.82
C PRO A 248 -12.68 -1.74 18.76
N SER A 249 -12.85 -1.08 19.91
CA SER A 249 -12.74 0.39 20.00
C SER A 249 -11.41 0.90 19.43
N GLY A 250 -11.45 1.95 18.62
CA GLY A 250 -10.28 2.53 17.97
C GLY A 250 -9.82 1.80 16.69
N VAL A 251 -10.52 0.74 16.29
CA VAL A 251 -10.26 0.01 15.04
C VAL A 251 -11.43 0.17 14.08
N TYR A 252 -11.16 0.43 12.81
CA TYR A 252 -12.17 0.68 11.78
C TYR A 252 -11.80 -0.03 10.48
N PRO A 253 -12.75 -0.52 9.69
CA PRO A 253 -12.45 -0.90 8.30
C PRO A 253 -12.16 0.36 7.48
N ALA A 254 -11.06 0.35 6.72
CA ALA A 254 -10.79 1.39 5.75
C ALA A 254 -11.75 1.29 4.56
N TYR A 255 -11.84 2.35 3.78
CA TYR A 255 -12.59 2.40 2.52
C TYR A 255 -11.85 3.32 1.54
N ASP A 256 -12.12 3.11 0.25
CA ASP A 256 -11.49 3.90 -0.81
C ASP A 256 -11.90 5.37 -0.71
N GLY A 257 -10.93 6.26 -0.74
CA GLY A 257 -11.12 7.70 -0.53
C GLY A 257 -11.03 8.17 0.93
N LEU A 258 -10.81 7.28 1.91
CA LEU A 258 -10.58 7.69 3.30
C LEU A 258 -9.36 8.61 3.40
N VAL A 259 -9.53 9.76 4.06
CA VAL A 259 -8.46 10.72 4.36
C VAL A 259 -8.18 10.75 5.85
N ILE A 260 -6.90 10.63 6.22
CA ILE A 260 -6.42 10.65 7.60
C ILE A 260 -5.37 11.76 7.70
N ASN A 261 -5.53 12.69 8.64
CA ASN A 261 -4.56 13.74 8.92
C ASN A 261 -3.82 13.43 10.24
N ILE A 262 -2.49 13.53 10.23
CA ILE A 262 -1.62 13.15 11.35
C ILE A 262 -0.60 14.25 11.64
#